data_f1dd64786f29ff04252fb5681f7cc245
#
_entry.id   f1dd64786f29ff04252fb5681f7cc245
#
_cell.length_a   1.000
_cell.length_b   1.000
_cell.length_c   1.000
_cell.angle_alpha   90.00
_cell.angle_beta   90.00
_cell.angle_gamma   90.00
#
_symmetry.space_group_name_H-M   'P 1'
#
loop_
_entity.id
_entity.type
_entity.pdbx_description
1 polymer ?
#
loop_
_entity_poly.entity_id
_entity_poly.type
_entity_poly.pdbx_seq_one_letter_code
_entity_poly.pdbx_strand_id
1 'polypeptide(L)'
;MNDLFTKLYSVALKGDPDCGGMISYNYFSGEPVTGFDAGAPLFVRDAESKFTLANTMRMHLYSALAALKSGMDLMLKEEGVQVDQLFGHGGYFKTKGVGQRIAAAAMNAPVSVMETAGEGGAWGIAVLAAFLAKKKDGQSLGEFLNEEIFAGNKGVKMDPMAEDVEGFEKFMEKYMKNLPAEKAAVEAL
;
A
#
# COMPACT_ATOMS: atom_id res chain seq x y z
N MET A 1 -0.97 2.33 23.02
CA MET A 1 -1.71 2.09 21.75
C MET A 1 -0.75 1.72 20.62
N ASN A 2 0.36 2.44 20.41
CA ASN A 2 1.34 2.12 19.36
C ASN A 2 1.88 0.70 19.42
N ASP A 3 2.16 0.16 20.62
CA ASP A 3 2.66 -1.21 20.79
C ASP A 3 1.65 -2.28 20.34
N LEU A 4 0.35 -2.03 20.53
CA LEU A 4 -0.70 -2.94 20.06
C LEU A 4 -0.74 -2.99 18.53
N PHE A 5 -0.75 -1.83 17.87
CA PHE A 5 -0.72 -1.76 16.41
C PHE A 5 0.55 -2.41 15.84
N THR A 6 1.70 -2.14 16.44
CA THR A 6 2.97 -2.76 16.02
C THR A 6 2.90 -4.28 16.12
N LYS A 7 2.33 -4.83 17.19
CA LYS A 7 2.14 -6.28 17.36
C LYS A 7 1.19 -6.86 16.33
N LEU A 8 0.03 -6.24 16.12
CA LEU A 8 -0.97 -6.69 15.16
C LEU A 8 -0.44 -6.66 13.71
N TYR A 9 0.22 -5.57 13.33
CA TYR A 9 0.83 -5.45 12.00
C TYR A 9 1.95 -6.49 11.81
N SER A 10 2.80 -6.69 12.82
CA SER A 10 3.87 -7.70 12.75
C SER A 10 3.33 -9.12 12.63
N VAL A 11 2.18 -9.43 13.25
CA VAL A 11 1.51 -10.72 13.13
C VAL A 11 1.06 -10.98 11.70
N ALA A 12 0.68 -9.95 10.92
CA ALA A 12 0.28 -10.09 9.52
C ALA A 12 1.34 -10.81 8.66
N LEU A 13 2.63 -10.60 8.96
CA LEU A 13 3.73 -11.25 8.23
C LEU A 13 3.84 -12.76 8.47
N LYS A 14 3.12 -13.29 9.46
CA LYS A 14 3.03 -14.73 9.75
C LYS A 14 1.82 -15.39 9.08
N GLY A 15 0.97 -14.62 8.43
CA GLY A 15 -0.16 -15.13 7.67
C GLY A 15 0.27 -15.81 6.38
N ASP A 16 -0.62 -16.62 5.84
CA ASP A 16 -0.44 -17.20 4.51
C ASP A 16 -0.27 -16.07 3.47
N PRO A 17 0.57 -16.24 2.44
CA PRO A 17 0.83 -15.19 1.45
C PRO A 17 -0.41 -14.68 0.73
N ASP A 18 -1.45 -15.51 0.58
CA ASP A 18 -2.75 -15.20 -0.03
C ASP A 18 -3.84 -14.82 1.01
N CYS A 19 -3.45 -14.49 2.24
CA CYS A 19 -4.36 -14.22 3.37
C CYS A 19 -5.25 -15.40 3.76
N GLY A 20 -4.83 -16.64 3.46
CA GLY A 20 -5.62 -17.86 3.72
C GLY A 20 -6.94 -17.86 2.96
N GLY A 21 -6.98 -17.27 1.78
CA GLY A 21 -8.16 -17.19 0.92
C GLY A 21 -9.25 -16.20 1.38
N MET A 22 -8.96 -15.32 2.34
CA MET A 22 -9.90 -14.28 2.79
C MET A 22 -9.67 -12.97 2.02
N ILE A 23 -10.75 -12.20 1.81
CA ILE A 23 -10.70 -10.85 1.27
C ILE A 23 -11.57 -9.90 2.08
N SER A 24 -11.28 -8.60 2.03
CA SER A 24 -12.19 -7.58 2.54
C SER A 24 -12.20 -6.36 1.63
N TYR A 25 -13.35 -5.71 1.54
CA TYR A 25 -13.51 -4.39 0.94
C TYR A 25 -13.58 -3.38 2.07
N ASN A 26 -12.66 -2.43 2.09
CA ASN A 26 -12.61 -1.38 3.11
C ASN A 26 -13.23 -0.08 2.56
N TYR A 27 -14.31 -0.20 1.78
CA TYR A 27 -14.99 0.92 1.14
C TYR A 27 -15.95 1.58 2.13
N PHE A 28 -15.47 2.58 2.86
CA PHE A 28 -16.31 3.42 3.73
C PHE A 28 -17.07 4.50 2.94
N SER A 29 -16.66 4.75 1.71
CA SER A 29 -17.27 5.61 0.71
C SER A 29 -17.11 4.94 -0.66
N GLY A 30 -17.38 5.65 -1.74
CA GLY A 30 -17.13 5.15 -3.08
C GLY A 30 -15.64 4.87 -3.34
N GLU A 31 -15.38 3.98 -4.29
CA GLU A 31 -14.05 3.64 -4.80
C GLU A 31 -14.05 3.72 -6.33
N PRO A 32 -13.69 4.88 -6.90
CA PRO A 32 -13.78 5.11 -8.34
C PRO A 32 -12.96 4.15 -9.19
N VAL A 33 -11.81 3.68 -8.69
CA VAL A 33 -10.93 2.75 -9.43
C VAL A 33 -11.64 1.43 -9.72
N THR A 34 -12.54 0.99 -8.84
CA THR A 34 -13.34 -0.22 -9.01
C THR A 34 -14.79 0.06 -9.39
N GLY A 35 -15.15 1.34 -9.65
CA GLY A 35 -16.45 1.74 -10.18
C GLY A 35 -17.57 1.83 -9.16
N PHE A 36 -17.25 2.15 -7.89
CA PHE A 36 -18.24 2.30 -6.83
C PHE A 36 -18.43 3.77 -6.43
N ASP A 37 -19.70 4.24 -6.43
CA ASP A 37 -20.06 5.57 -5.94
C ASP A 37 -20.32 5.60 -4.42
N ALA A 38 -20.62 4.43 -3.83
CA ALA A 38 -20.81 4.23 -2.39
C ALA A 38 -20.10 2.95 -1.96
N GLY A 39 -19.87 2.75 -0.66
CA GLY A 39 -19.20 1.59 -0.11
C GLY A 39 -19.99 0.92 1.01
N ALA A 40 -19.81 -0.39 1.15
CA ALA A 40 -20.30 -1.20 2.26
C ALA A 40 -19.13 -2.08 2.76
N PRO A 41 -18.43 -1.70 3.85
CA PRO A 41 -17.31 -2.49 4.34
C PRO A 41 -17.69 -3.96 4.50
N LEU A 42 -17.09 -4.83 3.69
CA LEU A 42 -17.47 -6.23 3.58
C LEU A 42 -16.28 -7.14 3.85
N PHE A 43 -16.49 -8.18 4.65
CA PHE A 43 -15.55 -9.28 4.86
C PHE A 43 -16.07 -10.55 4.21
N VAL A 44 -15.28 -11.18 3.35
CA VAL A 44 -15.65 -12.37 2.61
C VAL A 44 -14.69 -13.51 2.91
N ARG A 45 -15.26 -14.65 3.27
CA ARG A 45 -14.54 -15.93 3.39
C ARG A 45 -15.44 -17.06 2.90
N ASP A 46 -14.83 -18.12 2.41
CA ASP A 46 -15.49 -19.39 2.09
C ASP A 46 -15.17 -20.47 3.14
N ALA A 47 -15.68 -21.69 2.90
CA ALA A 47 -15.52 -22.81 3.82
C ALA A 47 -14.03 -23.27 3.93
N GLU A 48 -13.24 -23.03 2.90
CA GLU A 48 -11.83 -23.43 2.83
C GLU A 48 -10.89 -22.34 3.39
N SER A 49 -11.41 -21.15 3.69
CA SER A 49 -10.61 -20.03 4.17
C SER A 49 -10.03 -20.30 5.56
N LYS A 50 -8.74 -20.04 5.73
CA LYS A 50 -8.03 -20.19 7.00
C LYS A 50 -8.18 -18.95 7.87
N PHE A 51 -9.22 -18.92 8.68
CA PHE A 51 -9.55 -17.80 9.56
C PHE A 51 -8.63 -17.77 10.79
N THR A 52 -7.51 -17.04 10.69
CA THR A 52 -6.55 -16.81 11.77
C THR A 52 -6.32 -15.31 11.96
N LEU A 53 -5.85 -14.90 13.14
CA LEU A 53 -5.49 -13.50 13.38
C LEU A 53 -4.44 -12.98 12.37
N ALA A 54 -3.45 -13.81 12.04
CA ALA A 54 -2.39 -13.44 11.11
C ALA A 54 -2.94 -13.19 9.70
N ASN A 55 -3.78 -14.09 9.21
CA ASN A 55 -4.44 -13.94 7.90
C ASN A 55 -5.39 -12.75 7.88
N THR A 56 -6.16 -12.53 8.95
CA THR A 56 -7.07 -11.38 9.07
C THR A 56 -6.30 -10.06 9.01
N MET A 57 -5.21 -9.94 9.76
CA MET A 57 -4.39 -8.73 9.73
C MET A 57 -3.72 -8.51 8.38
N ARG A 58 -3.22 -9.58 7.76
CA ARG A 58 -2.63 -9.51 6.41
C ARG A 58 -3.66 -9.09 5.37
N MET A 59 -4.85 -9.68 5.41
CA MET A 59 -5.97 -9.33 4.53
C MET A 59 -6.33 -7.83 4.60
N HIS A 60 -6.43 -7.25 5.79
CA HIS A 60 -6.71 -5.81 5.92
C HIS A 60 -5.59 -4.93 5.37
N LEU A 61 -4.33 -5.34 5.55
CA LEU A 61 -3.20 -4.63 4.96
C LEU A 61 -3.17 -4.75 3.43
N TYR A 62 -3.54 -5.91 2.88
CA TYR A 62 -3.67 -6.11 1.44
C TYR A 62 -4.82 -5.29 0.85
N SER A 63 -5.97 -5.31 1.50
CA SER A 63 -7.15 -4.54 1.06
C SER A 63 -6.89 -3.04 1.02
N ALA A 64 -6.04 -2.52 1.91
CA ALA A 64 -5.64 -1.11 1.89
C ALA A 64 -4.82 -0.72 0.63
N LEU A 65 -4.24 -1.69 -0.06
CA LEU A 65 -3.47 -1.48 -1.30
C LEU A 65 -4.21 -1.95 -2.56
N ALA A 66 -5.35 -2.63 -2.43
CA ALA A 66 -6.01 -3.30 -3.55
C ALA A 66 -6.45 -2.32 -4.66
N ALA A 67 -7.10 -1.21 -4.29
CA ALA A 67 -7.48 -0.18 -5.25
C ALA A 67 -6.25 0.51 -5.87
N LEU A 68 -5.24 0.83 -5.04
CA LEU A 68 -3.97 1.37 -5.54
C LEU A 68 -3.30 0.40 -6.53
N LYS A 69 -3.28 -0.90 -6.23
CA LYS A 69 -2.74 -1.93 -7.13
C LYS A 69 -3.48 -1.94 -8.46
N SER A 70 -4.82 -1.87 -8.44
CA SER A 70 -5.62 -1.84 -9.68
C SER A 70 -5.30 -0.62 -10.54
N GLY A 71 -5.14 0.55 -9.93
CA GLY A 71 -4.72 1.76 -10.64
C GLY A 71 -3.27 1.70 -11.15
N MET A 72 -2.36 1.12 -10.36
CA MET A 72 -0.97 0.94 -10.76
C MET A 72 -0.81 -0.07 -11.90
N ASP A 73 -1.64 -1.12 -11.92
CA ASP A 73 -1.60 -2.11 -13.02
C ASP A 73 -1.96 -1.48 -14.37
N LEU A 74 -2.86 -0.52 -14.41
CA LEU A 74 -3.15 0.27 -15.60
C LEU A 74 -1.87 0.97 -16.11
N MET A 75 -1.15 1.65 -15.23
CA MET A 75 0.09 2.34 -15.60
C MET A 75 1.21 1.37 -16.02
N LEU A 76 1.40 0.30 -15.26
CA LEU A 76 2.53 -0.62 -15.45
C LEU A 76 2.32 -1.58 -16.62
N LYS A 77 1.08 -2.11 -16.78
CA LYS A 77 0.77 -3.17 -17.76
C LYS A 77 0.22 -2.62 -19.06
N GLU A 78 -0.64 -1.59 -19.02
CA GLU A 78 -1.27 -1.04 -20.21
C GLU A 78 -0.45 0.11 -20.82
N GLU A 79 0.04 1.03 -19.99
CA GLU A 79 0.84 2.17 -20.43
C GLU A 79 2.35 1.87 -20.50
N GLY A 80 2.80 0.72 -20.00
CA GLY A 80 4.19 0.28 -20.07
C GLY A 80 5.18 1.12 -19.26
N VAL A 81 4.71 1.84 -18.23
CA VAL A 81 5.57 2.65 -17.37
C VAL A 81 6.52 1.75 -16.61
N GLN A 82 7.82 2.08 -16.66
CA GLN A 82 8.85 1.40 -15.88
C GLN A 82 9.02 2.07 -14.52
N VAL A 83 9.02 1.29 -13.45
CA VAL A 83 9.22 1.77 -12.09
C VAL A 83 10.43 1.08 -11.49
N ASP A 84 11.52 1.83 -11.31
CA ASP A 84 12.75 1.32 -10.70
C ASP A 84 12.62 1.19 -9.18
N GLN A 85 11.86 2.08 -8.56
CA GLN A 85 11.70 2.15 -7.11
C GLN A 85 10.49 2.99 -6.70
N LEU A 86 9.85 2.58 -5.61
CA LEU A 86 8.77 3.32 -4.95
C LEU A 86 9.25 3.87 -3.61
N PHE A 87 8.70 5.00 -3.19
CA PHE A 87 8.93 5.55 -1.86
C PHE A 87 7.65 5.50 -1.04
N GLY A 88 7.72 4.81 0.10
CA GLY A 88 6.60 4.65 1.03
C GLY A 88 6.58 5.75 2.08
N HIS A 89 5.44 6.45 2.21
CA HIS A 89 5.19 7.47 3.22
C HIS A 89 3.82 7.28 3.89
N GLY A 90 3.69 7.78 5.12
CA GLY A 90 2.43 7.77 5.86
C GLY A 90 2.31 6.65 6.88
N GLY A 91 1.13 6.59 7.52
CA GLY A 91 0.85 5.70 8.66
C GLY A 91 1.01 4.21 8.36
N TYR A 92 0.77 3.80 7.12
CA TYR A 92 0.94 2.42 6.65
C TYR A 92 2.38 1.90 6.85
N PHE A 93 3.37 2.78 6.80
CA PHE A 93 4.80 2.46 6.92
C PHE A 93 5.37 2.67 8.34
N LYS A 94 4.55 3.09 9.32
CA LYS A 94 5.01 3.34 10.71
C LYS A 94 5.53 2.08 11.40
N THR A 95 4.95 0.90 11.11
CA THR A 95 5.48 -0.36 11.62
C THR A 95 6.61 -0.83 10.71
N LYS A 96 7.84 -0.74 11.22
CA LYS A 96 9.06 -1.00 10.46
C LYS A 96 8.99 -2.35 9.71
N GLY A 97 9.22 -2.30 8.41
CA GLY A 97 9.31 -3.45 7.52
C GLY A 97 7.97 -4.09 7.12
N VAL A 98 6.87 -3.86 7.84
CA VAL A 98 5.60 -4.56 7.56
C VAL A 98 4.92 -3.98 6.32
N GLY A 99 4.49 -2.72 6.36
CA GLY A 99 3.86 -2.06 5.22
C GLY A 99 4.77 -2.03 4.00
N GLN A 100 6.07 -1.87 4.22
CA GLN A 100 7.09 -1.88 3.17
C GLN A 100 7.14 -3.22 2.43
N ARG A 101 7.19 -4.36 3.15
CA ARG A 101 7.19 -5.71 2.56
C ARG A 101 5.92 -5.96 1.75
N ILE A 102 4.78 -5.60 2.32
CA ILE A 102 3.48 -5.79 1.65
C ILE A 102 3.36 -4.90 0.41
N ALA A 103 3.78 -3.63 0.49
CA ALA A 103 3.76 -2.74 -0.67
C ALA A 103 4.72 -3.19 -1.78
N ALA A 104 5.91 -3.68 -1.42
CA ALA A 104 6.84 -4.24 -2.38
C ALA A 104 6.25 -5.47 -3.10
N ALA A 105 5.55 -6.36 -2.37
CA ALA A 105 4.84 -7.48 -2.95
C ALA A 105 3.70 -7.04 -3.87
N ALA A 106 2.85 -6.12 -3.40
CA ALA A 106 1.70 -5.61 -4.15
C ALA A 106 2.11 -4.99 -5.50
N MET A 107 3.18 -4.21 -5.51
CA MET A 107 3.63 -3.50 -6.71
C MET A 107 4.66 -4.27 -7.53
N ASN A 108 5.12 -5.42 -7.02
CA ASN A 108 6.25 -6.18 -7.58
C ASN A 108 7.44 -5.28 -7.94
N ALA A 109 7.74 -4.34 -7.06
CA ALA A 109 8.79 -3.35 -7.23
C ALA A 109 9.46 -3.02 -5.90
N PRO A 110 10.73 -2.61 -5.89
CA PRO A 110 11.41 -2.21 -4.67
C PRO A 110 10.72 -1.02 -4.01
N VAL A 111 10.56 -1.08 -2.69
CA VAL A 111 10.01 0.02 -1.89
C VAL A 111 11.06 0.52 -0.91
N SER A 112 11.31 1.81 -0.89
CA SER A 112 12.14 2.48 0.10
C SER A 112 11.29 3.28 1.09
N VAL A 113 11.66 3.21 2.35
CA VAL A 113 11.02 3.95 3.44
C VAL A 113 12.07 4.77 4.17
N MET A 114 11.84 6.06 4.29
CA MET A 114 12.73 6.97 4.99
C MET A 114 12.37 7.03 6.48
N GLU A 115 13.30 7.48 7.33
CA GLU A 115 13.03 7.66 8.77
C GLU A 115 11.88 8.64 9.02
N THR A 116 11.69 9.63 8.15
CA THR A 116 10.61 10.63 8.18
C THR A 116 9.28 10.14 7.61
N ALA A 117 9.21 8.91 7.13
CA ALA A 117 8.06 8.38 6.38
C ALA A 117 6.74 8.44 7.15
N GLY A 118 6.76 8.37 8.48
CA GLY A 118 5.57 8.43 9.32
C GLY A 118 4.77 9.73 9.24
N GLU A 119 5.41 10.82 8.82
CA GLU A 119 4.84 12.18 8.77
C GLU A 119 4.99 12.79 7.36
N GLY A 120 4.86 11.97 6.31
CA GLY A 120 5.19 12.32 4.93
C GLY A 120 4.51 13.58 4.41
N GLY A 121 3.23 13.81 4.72
CA GLY A 121 2.51 15.02 4.28
C GLY A 121 3.09 16.29 4.88
N ALA A 122 3.24 16.36 6.19
CA ALA A 122 3.80 17.52 6.89
C ALA A 122 5.26 17.78 6.48
N TRP A 123 6.05 16.70 6.35
CA TRP A 123 7.43 16.80 5.89
C TRP A 123 7.50 17.31 4.45
N GLY A 124 6.67 16.81 3.54
CA GLY A 124 6.62 17.25 2.15
C GLY A 124 6.30 18.74 2.00
N ILE A 125 5.34 19.26 2.75
CA ILE A 125 5.03 20.70 2.79
C ILE A 125 6.21 21.51 3.34
N ALA A 126 6.88 21.04 4.39
CA ALA A 126 8.07 21.70 4.93
C ALA A 126 9.22 21.74 3.90
N VAL A 127 9.41 20.69 3.12
CA VAL A 127 10.40 20.64 2.03
C VAL A 127 10.06 21.64 0.92
N LEU A 128 8.80 21.77 0.51
CA LEU A 128 8.38 22.78 -0.47
C LEU A 128 8.59 24.21 0.06
N ALA A 129 8.29 24.47 1.33
CA ALA A 129 8.57 25.75 1.96
C ALA A 129 10.08 26.05 2.02
N ALA A 130 10.90 25.04 2.34
CA ALA A 130 12.35 25.16 2.33
C ALA A 130 12.90 25.46 0.92
N PHE A 131 12.37 24.79 -0.11
CA PHE A 131 12.71 25.08 -1.51
C PHE A 131 12.44 26.52 -1.86
N LEU A 132 11.24 27.04 -1.56
CA LEU A 132 10.88 28.43 -1.84
C LEU A 132 11.82 29.44 -1.15
N ALA A 133 12.25 29.13 0.07
CA ALA A 133 13.09 30.02 0.89
C ALA A 133 14.59 29.92 0.57
N LYS A 134 15.09 28.79 0.06
CA LYS A 134 16.53 28.49 -0.01
C LYS A 134 17.02 28.14 -1.41
N LYS A 135 16.13 27.98 -2.41
CA LYS A 135 16.56 27.63 -3.76
C LYS A 135 17.53 28.66 -4.32
N LYS A 136 18.53 28.19 -5.05
CA LYS A 136 19.44 29.04 -5.82
C LYS A 136 18.74 29.55 -7.09
N ASP A 137 19.25 30.64 -7.66
CA ASP A 137 18.72 31.15 -8.91
C ASP A 137 18.77 30.08 -10.00
N GLY A 138 17.65 29.83 -10.65
CA GLY A 138 17.51 28.81 -11.70
C GLY A 138 17.46 27.35 -11.20
N GLN A 139 17.62 27.08 -9.90
CA GLN A 139 17.56 25.72 -9.36
C GLN A 139 16.12 25.16 -9.44
N SER A 140 15.97 24.02 -10.09
CA SER A 140 14.69 23.28 -10.11
C SER A 140 14.41 22.59 -8.78
N LEU A 141 13.15 22.24 -8.53
CA LEU A 141 12.77 21.44 -7.35
C LEU A 141 13.49 20.09 -7.35
N GLY A 142 13.62 19.44 -8.50
CA GLY A 142 14.32 18.14 -8.60
C GLY A 142 15.79 18.23 -8.17
N GLU A 143 16.51 19.25 -8.63
CA GLU A 143 17.90 19.49 -8.22
C GLU A 143 18.01 19.77 -6.72
N PHE A 144 17.12 20.64 -6.18
CA PHE A 144 17.11 20.92 -4.76
C PHE A 144 16.83 19.66 -3.91
N LEU A 145 15.87 18.82 -4.34
CA LEU A 145 15.58 17.57 -3.66
C LEU A 145 16.79 16.63 -3.66
N ASN A 146 17.45 16.45 -4.79
CA ASN A 146 18.58 15.55 -4.93
C ASN A 146 19.82 16.03 -4.16
N GLU A 147 20.10 17.33 -4.21
CA GLU A 147 21.32 17.92 -3.65
C GLU A 147 21.23 18.21 -2.14
N GLU A 148 20.05 18.68 -1.67
CA GLU A 148 19.91 19.22 -0.32
C GLU A 148 19.07 18.31 0.60
N ILE A 149 18.05 17.63 0.05
CA ILE A 149 17.11 16.89 0.89
C ILE A 149 17.44 15.39 0.94
N PHE A 150 17.73 14.80 -0.21
CA PHE A 150 18.02 13.36 -0.32
C PHE A 150 19.51 13.05 -0.44
N ALA A 151 20.38 14.07 -0.40
CA ALA A 151 21.82 13.86 -0.40
C ALA A 151 22.24 12.94 0.75
N GLY A 152 22.67 11.73 0.42
CA GLY A 152 23.15 10.74 1.39
C GLY A 152 22.07 9.96 2.16
N ASN A 153 20.78 10.26 2.01
CA ASN A 153 19.69 9.52 2.66
C ASN A 153 18.79 8.83 1.64
N LYS A 154 19.11 7.58 1.31
CA LYS A 154 18.34 6.78 0.34
C LYS A 154 17.19 5.98 0.97
N GLY A 155 16.97 6.11 2.28
CA GLY A 155 16.03 5.27 3.01
C GLY A 155 16.49 3.80 3.11
N VAL A 156 15.65 2.99 3.74
CA VAL A 156 15.84 1.53 3.78
C VAL A 156 15.06 0.93 2.61
N LYS A 157 15.76 0.33 1.65
CA LYS A 157 15.17 -0.35 0.50
C LYS A 157 14.79 -1.78 0.87
N MET A 158 13.66 -2.25 0.35
CA MET A 158 13.23 -3.65 0.43
C MET A 158 12.76 -4.10 -0.95
N ASP A 159 13.35 -5.18 -1.44
CA ASP A 159 12.95 -5.80 -2.69
C ASP A 159 11.73 -6.72 -2.48
N PRO A 160 10.87 -6.94 -3.49
CA PRO A 160 9.74 -7.85 -3.40
C PRO A 160 10.22 -9.29 -3.21
N MET A 161 9.51 -10.06 -2.38
CA MET A 161 9.72 -11.49 -2.21
C MET A 161 8.77 -12.25 -3.11
N ALA A 162 9.26 -13.18 -3.90
CA ALA A 162 8.47 -13.91 -4.91
C ALA A 162 7.21 -14.58 -4.32
N GLU A 163 7.33 -15.20 -3.13
CA GLU A 163 6.19 -15.81 -2.44
C GLU A 163 5.10 -14.81 -2.08
N ASP A 164 5.48 -13.61 -1.59
CA ASP A 164 4.52 -12.57 -1.24
C ASP A 164 3.87 -11.94 -2.49
N VAL A 165 4.63 -11.81 -3.59
CA VAL A 165 4.11 -11.33 -4.89
C VAL A 165 3.03 -12.29 -5.39
N GLU A 166 3.34 -13.59 -5.47
CA GLU A 166 2.38 -14.62 -5.89
C GLU A 166 1.15 -14.66 -4.99
N GLY A 167 1.36 -14.53 -3.68
CA GLY A 167 0.26 -14.50 -2.71
C GLY A 167 -0.63 -13.27 -2.87
N PHE A 168 -0.04 -12.09 -3.13
CA PHE A 168 -0.79 -10.87 -3.38
C PHE A 168 -1.57 -10.95 -4.70
N GLU A 169 -1.01 -11.53 -5.75
CA GLU A 169 -1.72 -11.75 -7.01
C GLU A 169 -2.94 -12.66 -6.83
N LYS A 170 -2.81 -13.79 -6.11
CA LYS A 170 -3.94 -14.67 -5.77
C LYS A 170 -5.02 -13.93 -4.96
N PHE A 171 -4.61 -13.09 -4.02
CA PHE A 171 -5.54 -12.24 -3.29
C PHE A 171 -6.28 -11.29 -4.23
N MET A 172 -5.58 -10.62 -5.15
CA MET A 172 -6.18 -9.69 -6.11
C MET A 172 -7.14 -10.37 -7.08
N GLU A 173 -6.80 -11.56 -7.57
CA GLU A 173 -7.71 -12.34 -8.41
C GLU A 173 -9.05 -12.61 -7.70
N LYS A 174 -8.99 -13.05 -6.43
CA LYS A 174 -10.19 -13.29 -5.61
C LYS A 174 -10.91 -11.98 -5.29
N TYR A 175 -10.17 -10.91 -4.99
CA TYR A 175 -10.71 -9.59 -4.72
C TYR A 175 -11.52 -9.05 -5.91
N MET A 176 -10.94 -9.04 -7.10
CA MET A 176 -11.62 -8.56 -8.32
C MET A 176 -12.83 -9.43 -8.69
N LYS A 177 -12.72 -10.76 -8.55
CA LYS A 177 -13.81 -11.71 -8.83
C LYS A 177 -15.02 -11.50 -7.92
N ASN A 178 -14.83 -11.03 -6.71
CA ASN A 178 -15.88 -10.85 -5.72
C ASN A 178 -16.46 -9.42 -5.64
N LEU A 179 -16.05 -8.48 -6.50
CA LEU A 179 -16.66 -7.13 -6.58
C LEU A 179 -18.20 -7.14 -6.70
N PRO A 180 -18.83 -8.12 -7.41
CA PRO A 180 -20.30 -8.22 -7.40
C PRO A 180 -20.92 -8.42 -6.01
N ALA A 181 -20.21 -9.05 -5.05
CA ALA A 181 -20.70 -9.18 -3.68
C ALA A 181 -20.71 -7.83 -2.95
N GLU A 182 -19.66 -7.02 -3.13
CA GLU A 182 -19.60 -5.64 -2.61
C GLU A 182 -20.72 -4.79 -3.23
N LYS A 183 -20.96 -4.91 -4.54
CA LYS A 183 -22.07 -4.22 -5.20
C LYS A 183 -23.41 -4.59 -4.61
N ALA A 184 -23.67 -5.88 -4.40
CA ALA A 184 -24.91 -6.34 -3.77
C ALA A 184 -25.03 -5.84 -2.32
N ALA A 185 -23.93 -5.75 -1.58
CA ALA A 185 -23.94 -5.20 -0.23
C ALA A 185 -24.28 -3.69 -0.22
N VAL A 186 -23.73 -2.92 -1.15
CA VAL A 186 -24.07 -1.49 -1.32
C VAL A 186 -25.53 -1.29 -1.69
N GLU A 187 -26.07 -2.12 -2.59
CA GLU A 187 -27.47 -2.05 -3.03
C GLU A 187 -28.45 -2.47 -1.94
N ALA A 188 -28.00 -3.25 -0.94
CA ALA A 188 -28.83 -3.77 0.15
C ALA A 188 -28.91 -2.83 1.37
N LEU A 189 -28.05 -1.84 1.49
CA LEU A 189 -27.96 -0.86 2.60
C LEU A 189 -28.61 0.48 2.24
#